data_0e534eeb629f19a2fba3fb516fd69353
#
_entry.id   0e534eeb629f19a2fba3fb516fd69353
#
_cell.length_a   1.000
_cell.length_b   1.000
_cell.length_c   1.000
_cell.angle_alpha   90.00
_cell.angle_beta   90.00
_cell.angle_gamma   90.00
#
_symmetry.space_group_name_H-M   'P 1'
#
loop_
_entity.id
_entity.type
_entity.pdbx_description
1 polymer ?
#
loop_
_entity_poly.entity_id
_entity_poly.type
_entity_poly.pdbx_seq_one_letter_code
_entity_poly.pdbx_strand_id
1 'polypeptide(L)' 'MAKLNKLSKVNESITLNRYDNGFMVEVGGRDNENDWKTAKVLCNTEEEMIAVIKEWNSMEIDT' A
#
# COMPACT_ATOMS: atom_id res chain seq x y z
N MET A 1 12.60 0.96 -3.03
CA MET A 1 12.00 -0.12 -3.82
C MET A 1 10.49 -0.01 -3.76
N ALA A 2 9.84 -0.05 -4.91
CA ALA A 2 8.39 0.09 -4.98
C ALA A 2 7.69 -1.18 -4.52
N LYS A 3 6.82 -1.07 -3.55
CA LYS A 3 6.05 -2.21 -3.02
C LYS A 3 4.60 -2.21 -3.47
N LEU A 4 4.16 -1.09 -4.06
CA LEU A 4 2.80 -0.93 -4.55
C LEU A 4 2.76 -0.86 -6.08
N ASN A 5 3.77 -1.42 -6.74
CA ASN A 5 3.92 -1.27 -8.19
C ASN A 5 2.85 -1.98 -9.01
N LYS A 6 2.07 -2.86 -8.41
CA LYS A 6 0.95 -3.49 -9.13
C LYS A 6 -0.26 -2.56 -9.25
N LEU A 7 -0.23 -1.44 -8.56
CA LEU A 7 -1.32 -0.47 -8.59
C LEU A 7 -0.89 0.76 -9.36
N SER A 8 -1.78 1.28 -10.21
CA SER A 8 -1.56 2.56 -10.88
C SER A 8 -2.24 3.70 -10.14
N LYS A 9 -3.34 3.40 -9.44
CA LYS A 9 -4.04 4.36 -8.58
C LYS A 9 -4.35 3.67 -7.26
N VAL A 10 -4.44 4.46 -6.19
CA VAL A 10 -4.68 3.91 -4.86
C VAL A 10 -5.93 4.54 -4.26
N ASN A 11 -6.55 3.81 -3.34
CA ASN A 11 -7.68 4.32 -2.59
C ASN A 11 -7.21 5.44 -1.65
N GLU A 12 -8.12 6.30 -1.25
CA GLU A 12 -7.80 7.41 -0.34
C GLU A 12 -7.54 6.94 1.10
N SER A 13 -7.85 5.69 1.41
CA SER A 13 -7.65 5.10 2.73
C SER A 13 -6.77 3.88 2.63
N ILE A 14 -6.01 3.61 3.68
CA ILE A 14 -5.25 2.37 3.80
C ILE A 14 -5.59 1.73 5.13
N THR A 15 -5.34 0.42 5.22
CA THR A 15 -5.54 -0.33 6.45
C THR A 15 -4.19 -0.73 7.00
N LEU A 16 -3.98 -0.49 8.29
CA LEU A 16 -2.75 -0.85 8.96
C LEU A 16 -3.07 -1.78 10.12
N ASN A 17 -2.49 -2.97 10.11
CA ASN A 17 -2.62 -3.94 11.18
C ASN A 17 -1.28 -4.14 11.85
N ARG A 18 -1.24 -4.10 13.16
CA ARG A 18 -0.03 -4.31 13.92
C ARG A 18 -0.02 -5.72 14.52
N TYR A 19 1.07 -6.42 14.30
CA TYR A 19 1.30 -7.75 14.85
C TYR A 19 2.49 -7.72 15.79
N ASP A 20 2.70 -8.79 16.54
CA ASP A 20 3.80 -8.87 17.50
C ASP A 20 5.17 -8.69 16.85
N ASN A 21 5.32 -9.14 15.61
CA ASN A 21 6.61 -9.12 14.93
C ASN A 21 6.58 -8.35 13.62
N GLY A 22 5.68 -7.40 13.48
CA GLY A 22 5.63 -6.62 12.26
C GLY A 22 4.31 -5.91 12.04
N PHE A 23 4.16 -5.40 10.83
CA PHE A 23 2.97 -4.64 10.41
C PHE A 23 2.49 -5.16 9.06
N MET A 24 1.17 -5.14 8.85
CA MET A 24 0.59 -5.44 7.55
C MET A 24 -0.11 -4.17 7.05
N VAL A 25 0.33 -3.66 5.89
CA VAL A 25 -0.29 -2.51 5.26
C VAL A 25 -1.10 -2.99 4.07
N GLU A 26 -2.39 -2.70 4.06
CA GLU A 26 -3.26 -3.09 2.96
C GLU A 26 -3.69 -1.84 2.21
N VAL A 27 -3.39 -1.81 0.92
CA VAL A 27 -3.70 -0.68 0.05
C VAL A 27 -4.55 -1.18 -1.10
N GLY A 28 -5.77 -0.69 -1.21
CA GLY A 28 -6.64 -1.01 -2.33
C GLY A 28 -6.44 0.02 -3.44
N GLY A 29 -6.72 -0.38 -4.66
CA GLY A 29 -6.61 0.53 -5.79
C GLY A 29 -6.90 -0.18 -7.10
N ARG A 30 -6.51 0.47 -8.20
CA ARG A 30 -6.70 -0.08 -9.54
C ARG A 30 -5.36 -0.26 -10.24
N ASP A 31 -5.26 -1.32 -11.04
CA ASP A 31 -4.06 -1.57 -11.82
C ASP A 31 -4.17 -0.87 -13.19
N ASN A 32 -3.20 -1.14 -14.06
CA ASN A 32 -3.16 -0.51 -15.39
C ASN A 32 -4.33 -0.91 -16.28
N GLU A 33 -5.00 -2.01 -15.94
CA GLU A 33 -6.17 -2.48 -16.68
C GLU A 33 -7.48 -2.01 -16.07
N ASN A 34 -7.38 -1.12 -15.09
CA ASN A 34 -8.52 -0.54 -14.38
C ASN A 34 -9.30 -1.58 -13.55
N ASP A 35 -8.66 -2.67 -13.17
CA ASP A 35 -9.21 -3.68 -12.30
C ASP A 35 -8.85 -3.37 -10.84
N TRP A 36 -9.80 -3.58 -9.95
CA TRP A 36 -9.57 -3.38 -8.52
C TRP A 36 -8.65 -4.47 -7.98
N LYS A 37 -7.61 -4.06 -7.30
CA LYS A 37 -6.66 -4.97 -6.67
C LYS A 37 -6.36 -4.47 -5.26
N THR A 38 -5.95 -5.38 -4.40
CA THR A 38 -5.50 -5.03 -3.05
C THR A 38 -4.05 -5.47 -2.89
N ALA A 39 -3.19 -4.55 -2.49
CA ALA A 39 -1.80 -4.84 -2.20
C ALA A 39 -1.66 -5.02 -0.69
N LYS A 40 -1.14 -6.16 -0.27
CA LYS A 40 -0.86 -6.44 1.14
C LYS A 40 0.65 -6.50 1.29
N VAL A 41 1.20 -5.59 2.08
CA VAL A 41 2.65 -5.48 2.26
C VAL A 41 2.98 -5.78 3.71
N LEU A 42 3.74 -6.85 3.92
CA LEU A 42 4.20 -7.20 5.26
C LEU A 42 5.49 -6.44 5.54
N CYS A 43 5.50 -5.68 6.62
CA CYS A 43 6.64 -4.86 7.03
C CYS A 43 7.18 -5.38 8.35
N ASN A 44 8.48 -5.61 8.41
CA ASN A 44 9.13 -6.12 9.62
C ASN A 44 9.55 -5.00 10.56
N THR A 45 9.70 -3.78 10.05
CA THR A 45 10.15 -2.64 10.82
C THR A 45 9.26 -1.44 10.55
N GLU A 46 9.33 -0.46 11.45
CA GLU A 46 8.61 0.78 11.31
C GLU A 46 9.09 1.56 10.08
N GLU A 47 10.39 1.50 9.79
CA GLU A 47 10.95 2.17 8.62
C GLU A 47 10.36 1.62 7.33
N GLU A 48 10.16 0.31 7.25
CA GLU A 48 9.54 -0.30 6.08
C GLU A 48 8.09 0.15 5.94
N MET A 49 7.38 0.21 7.06
CA MET A 49 5.99 0.67 7.08
C MET A 49 5.89 2.10 6.59
N ILE A 50 6.77 2.97 7.09
CA ILE A 50 6.80 4.38 6.68
C ILE A 50 7.10 4.50 5.19
N ALA A 51 8.01 3.68 4.68
CA ALA A 51 8.35 3.70 3.25
C ALA A 51 7.14 3.37 2.39
N VAL A 52 6.33 2.39 2.80
CA VAL A 52 5.10 2.03 2.08
C VAL A 52 4.10 3.17 2.12
N ILE A 53 3.94 3.80 3.27
CA ILE A 53 3.03 4.93 3.42
C ILE A 53 3.46 6.11 2.53
N LYS A 54 4.76 6.37 2.46
CA LYS A 54 5.28 7.43 1.59
C LYS A 54 5.03 7.11 0.12
N GLU A 55 5.20 5.87 -0.27
CA GLU A 55 4.93 5.45 -1.64
C GLU A 55 3.44 5.66 -1.96
N TRP A 56 2.56 5.19 -1.06
CA TRP A 56 1.12 5.37 -1.22
C TRP A 56 0.77 6.85 -1.35
N ASN A 57 1.40 7.69 -0.54
CA ASN A 57 1.12 9.14 -0.53
C ASN A 57 1.55 9.82 -1.83
N SER A 58 2.50 9.23 -2.56
CA SER A 58 2.99 9.80 -3.82
C SER A 58 2.19 9.32 -5.04
N MET A 59 1.30 8.35 -4.86
CA MET A 59 0.54 7.78 -5.97
C MET A 59 -0.76 8.53 -6.20
N GLU A 60 -1.28 8.40 -7.42
CA GLU A 60 -2.54 9.03 -7.78
C GLU A 60 -3.70 8.38 -7.04
N ILE A 61 -4.61 9.20 -6.51
CA ILE A 61 -5.79 8.73 -5.79
C ILE A 61 -6.86 8.34 -6.79
N ASP A 62 -7.47 7.18 -6.58
CA ASP A 62 -8.59 6.72 -7.39
C ASP A 62 -9.89 7.23 -6.77
N THR A 63 -10.34 8.38 -7.23
CA THR A 63 -11.57 9.02 -6.74
C THR A 63 -12.59 9.19 -7.83
#